data_0305011d515803f267349dd2191b498f
#
_entry.id   0305011d515803f267349dd2191b498f
#
_cell.length_a   1.000
_cell.length_b   1.000
_cell.length_c   1.000
_cell.angle_alpha   90.00
_cell.angle_beta   90.00
_cell.angle_gamma   90.00
#
_symmetry.space_group_name_H-M   'P 1'
#
loop_
_entity.id
_entity.type
_entity.pdbx_description
1 polymer ?
#
loop_
_entity_poly.entity_id
_entity_poly.type
_entity_poly.pdbx_seq_one_letter_code
_entity_poly.pdbx_strand_id
1 'polypeptide(L)'
;MVLTKAGSILGPIATVLGYVMDILFRFTSSFGVFNVGLCIILFTIVMKTLMIPLTIKQQKTTKLMSVMNPEIQAIQKKYKGKSDQESMQRQNVEIQAVYEKYGTSMTGGCLPLLIQMPILLALYRVIYNIPAYVPSVRVYFDNVVTPLMGQADYAQKLQEITNIATACGGKLDKFDFTNANRLVDMLYKFSTAQWGELQALFPTISDVIGQNAAVVERMNTFLGLNMAEAPGWVPSFAWIIPVLAAVSQWFSTKLMSGNQPSTSADAENPMAQSMKTMTTTMPLFSAFICITMPAGLGIYWIATSVVTIIQQLIVNAYMDKVNIDDMIA
;
A
#
# COMPACT_ATOMS: atom_id res chain seq x y z
N MET A 1 20.92 -4.10 7.13
CA MET A 1 20.22 -3.97 5.86
C MET A 1 20.46 -2.57 5.37
N VAL A 2 21.25 -2.40 4.35
CA VAL A 2 21.55 -1.10 3.72
C VAL A 2 20.24 -0.44 3.36
N LEU A 3 20.17 0.91 3.34
CA LEU A 3 19.12 1.71 2.68
C LEU A 3 18.74 0.97 1.42
N THR A 4 17.77 0.16 1.59
CA THR A 4 17.62 -0.93 0.68
C THR A 4 16.80 -0.42 -0.47
N LYS A 5 17.49 0.05 -1.46
CA LYS A 5 16.98 -0.14 -2.81
C LYS A 5 16.57 -1.61 -2.85
N ALA A 6 15.29 -1.86 -2.99
CA ALA A 6 14.74 -3.21 -3.09
C ALA A 6 15.54 -4.00 -4.14
N GLY A 7 15.61 -5.34 -4.00
CA GLY A 7 16.37 -6.21 -4.91
C GLY A 7 15.99 -6.05 -6.39
N SER A 8 16.58 -6.85 -7.24
CA SER A 8 16.55 -6.72 -8.71
C SER A 8 15.18 -6.54 -9.35
N ILE A 9 14.11 -7.09 -8.77
CA ILE A 9 12.75 -7.00 -9.33
C ILE A 9 11.99 -5.77 -8.80
N LEU A 10 11.98 -5.57 -7.48
CA LEU A 10 11.22 -4.47 -6.85
C LEU A 10 11.98 -3.15 -6.88
N GLY A 11 13.32 -3.16 -7.00
CA GLY A 11 14.15 -1.97 -7.00
C GLY A 11 13.81 -0.98 -8.11
N PRO A 12 13.75 -1.40 -9.37
CA PRO A 12 13.37 -0.51 -10.48
C PRO A 12 11.97 0.10 -10.29
N ILE A 13 11.00 -0.73 -9.88
CA ILE A 13 9.62 -0.25 -9.62
C ILE A 13 9.62 0.78 -8.50
N ALA A 14 10.25 0.48 -7.36
CA ALA A 14 10.34 1.40 -6.23
C ALA A 14 11.07 2.71 -6.59
N THR A 15 12.08 2.65 -7.45
CA THR A 15 12.78 3.84 -7.93
C THR A 15 11.86 4.73 -8.78
N VAL A 16 11.10 4.15 -9.71
CA VAL A 16 10.12 4.90 -10.51
C VAL A 16 9.04 5.52 -9.62
N LEU A 17 8.49 4.75 -8.67
CA LEU A 17 7.50 5.27 -7.72
C LEU A 17 8.08 6.39 -6.84
N GLY A 18 9.33 6.25 -6.42
CA GLY A 18 10.06 7.28 -5.67
C GLY A 18 10.24 8.57 -6.48
N TYR A 19 10.55 8.48 -7.78
CA TYR A 19 10.60 9.66 -8.64
C TYR A 19 9.26 10.37 -8.77
N VAL A 20 8.17 9.63 -8.90
CA VAL A 20 6.83 10.23 -8.92
C VAL A 20 6.56 10.95 -7.60
N MET A 21 6.89 10.33 -6.47
CA MET A 21 6.76 10.97 -5.16
C MET A 21 7.65 12.21 -5.02
N ASP A 22 8.89 12.19 -5.53
CA ASP A 22 9.79 13.34 -5.49
C ASP A 22 9.24 14.53 -6.30
N ILE A 23 8.70 14.27 -7.49
CA ILE A 23 8.04 15.30 -8.31
C ILE A 23 6.86 15.92 -7.54
N LEU A 24 6.01 15.08 -6.93
CA LEU A 24 4.86 15.55 -6.16
C LEU A 24 5.29 16.32 -4.91
N PHE A 25 6.33 15.88 -4.23
CA PHE A 25 6.88 16.59 -3.08
C PHE A 25 7.42 17.97 -3.47
N ARG A 26 8.20 18.07 -4.55
CA ARG A 26 8.68 19.35 -5.10
C ARG A 26 7.52 20.26 -5.50
N PHE A 27 6.52 19.69 -6.15
CA PHE A 27 5.33 20.44 -6.57
C PHE A 27 4.59 21.01 -5.33
N THR A 28 4.30 20.22 -4.31
CA THR A 28 3.63 20.71 -3.10
C THR A 28 4.51 21.69 -2.33
N SER A 29 5.82 21.46 -2.29
CA SER A 29 6.81 22.34 -1.63
C SER A 29 6.89 23.70 -2.29
N SER A 30 6.69 23.82 -3.61
CA SER A 30 6.66 25.11 -4.32
C SER A 30 5.50 26.01 -3.87
N PHE A 31 4.45 25.43 -3.30
CA PHE A 31 3.34 26.14 -2.64
C PHE A 31 3.51 26.29 -1.12
N GLY A 32 4.70 26.01 -0.60
CA GLY A 32 4.97 26.07 0.85
C GLY A 32 4.42 24.90 1.67
N VAL A 33 3.92 23.83 1.01
CA VAL A 33 3.35 22.67 1.67
C VAL A 33 4.37 21.52 1.68
N PHE A 34 5.06 21.36 2.79
CA PHE A 34 6.02 20.28 3.04
C PHE A 34 5.32 19.16 3.82
N ASN A 35 4.66 18.22 3.12
CA ASN A 35 3.88 17.19 3.81
C ASN A 35 3.87 15.85 3.06
N VAL A 36 4.42 14.82 3.70
CA VAL A 36 4.52 13.46 3.14
C VAL A 36 3.15 12.79 3.01
N GLY A 37 2.25 12.99 3.99
CA GLY A 37 0.90 12.41 3.95
C GLY A 37 0.10 12.93 2.75
N LEU A 38 0.17 14.24 2.48
CA LEU A 38 -0.45 14.82 1.29
C LEU A 38 0.17 14.27 0.01
N CYS A 39 1.50 14.11 -0.05
CA CYS A 39 2.17 13.51 -1.20
C CYS A 39 1.71 12.07 -1.44
N ILE A 40 1.49 11.27 -0.39
CA ILE A 40 0.96 9.90 -0.52
C ILE A 40 -0.45 9.91 -1.12
N ILE A 41 -1.32 10.84 -0.70
CA ILE A 41 -2.67 10.97 -1.26
C ILE A 41 -2.62 11.36 -2.74
N LEU A 42 -1.84 12.38 -3.10
CA LEU A 42 -1.68 12.83 -4.48
C LEU A 42 -1.08 11.72 -5.35
N PHE A 43 -0.05 11.04 -4.85
CA PHE A 43 0.56 9.88 -5.50
C PHE A 43 -0.49 8.80 -5.78
N THR A 44 -1.35 8.49 -4.81
CA THR A 44 -2.41 7.50 -4.96
C THR A 44 -3.40 7.91 -6.07
N ILE A 45 -3.80 9.18 -6.10
CA ILE A 45 -4.70 9.71 -7.14
C ILE A 45 -4.06 9.55 -8.52
N VAL A 46 -2.79 9.98 -8.68
CA VAL A 46 -2.05 9.87 -9.95
C VAL A 46 -1.96 8.41 -10.40
N MET A 47 -1.52 7.52 -9.53
CA MET A 47 -1.38 6.09 -9.86
C MET A 47 -2.71 5.44 -10.22
N LYS A 48 -3.77 5.73 -9.48
CA LYS A 48 -5.12 5.22 -9.76
C LYS A 48 -5.67 5.78 -11.07
N THR A 49 -5.39 7.03 -11.39
CA THR A 49 -5.78 7.67 -12.67
C THR A 49 -5.08 6.99 -13.84
N LEU A 50 -3.79 6.73 -13.75
CA LEU A 50 -3.02 5.98 -14.76
C LEU A 50 -3.55 4.55 -14.97
N MET A 51 -4.13 3.95 -13.93
CA MET A 51 -4.69 2.59 -13.98
C MET A 51 -6.16 2.55 -14.48
N ILE A 52 -6.80 3.68 -14.77
CA ILE A 52 -8.21 3.72 -15.25
C ILE A 52 -8.46 2.78 -16.44
N PRO A 53 -7.64 2.75 -17.51
CA PRO A 53 -7.88 1.83 -18.63
C PRO A 53 -7.90 0.35 -18.22
N LEU A 54 -7.02 -0.01 -17.30
CA LEU A 54 -6.97 -1.36 -16.73
C LEU A 54 -8.22 -1.64 -15.88
N THR A 55 -8.64 -0.67 -15.06
CA THR A 55 -9.84 -0.78 -14.22
C THR A 55 -11.11 -0.98 -15.06
N ILE A 56 -11.23 -0.28 -16.19
CA ILE A 56 -12.37 -0.47 -17.12
C ILE A 56 -12.39 -1.88 -17.71
N LYS A 57 -11.22 -2.42 -18.13
CA LYS A 57 -11.13 -3.80 -18.61
C LYS A 57 -11.53 -4.81 -17.53
N GLN A 58 -11.10 -4.59 -16.30
CA GLN A 58 -11.48 -5.42 -15.15
C GLN A 58 -12.98 -5.40 -14.91
N GLN A 59 -13.61 -4.24 -14.96
CA GLN A 59 -15.06 -4.09 -14.76
C GLN A 59 -15.85 -4.78 -15.87
N LYS A 60 -15.39 -4.70 -17.13
CA LYS A 60 -15.99 -5.49 -18.22
C LYS A 60 -15.94 -6.98 -17.91
N THR A 61 -14.80 -7.51 -17.53
CA THR A 61 -14.64 -8.93 -17.14
C THR A 61 -15.55 -9.29 -15.97
N THR A 62 -15.65 -8.45 -14.95
CA THR A 62 -16.53 -8.68 -13.79
C THR A 62 -18.01 -8.72 -14.20
N LYS A 63 -18.45 -7.82 -15.08
CA LYS A 63 -19.82 -7.81 -15.60
C LYS A 63 -20.11 -9.05 -16.44
N LEU A 64 -19.19 -9.48 -17.31
CA LEU A 64 -19.30 -10.74 -18.05
C LEU A 64 -19.37 -11.96 -17.12
N MET A 65 -18.54 -11.99 -16.07
CA MET A 65 -18.58 -13.06 -15.07
C MET A 65 -19.94 -13.13 -14.35
N SER A 66 -20.59 -12.01 -14.08
CA SER A 66 -21.93 -11.99 -13.49
C SER A 66 -23.00 -12.60 -14.41
N VAL A 67 -22.86 -12.39 -15.72
CA VAL A 67 -23.77 -12.98 -16.74
C VAL A 67 -23.50 -14.48 -16.93
N MET A 68 -22.24 -14.90 -16.88
CA MET A 68 -21.85 -16.31 -17.00
C MET A 68 -22.16 -17.15 -15.77
N ASN A 69 -22.26 -16.52 -14.60
CA ASN A 69 -22.39 -17.20 -13.31
C ASN A 69 -23.55 -18.22 -13.26
N PRO A 70 -24.77 -17.96 -13.79
CA PRO A 70 -25.85 -18.97 -13.84
C PRO A 70 -25.48 -20.22 -14.64
N GLU A 71 -24.79 -20.06 -15.79
CA GLU A 71 -24.36 -21.22 -16.62
C GLU A 71 -23.28 -22.04 -15.88
N ILE A 72 -22.32 -21.36 -15.24
CA ILE A 72 -21.27 -22.01 -14.44
C ILE A 72 -21.87 -22.78 -13.27
N GLN A 73 -22.85 -22.20 -12.58
CA GLN A 73 -23.54 -22.88 -11.48
C GLN A 73 -24.33 -24.11 -11.95
N ALA A 74 -24.98 -24.05 -13.11
CA ALA A 74 -25.65 -25.20 -13.67
C ALA A 74 -24.68 -26.37 -13.92
N ILE A 75 -23.49 -26.07 -14.44
CA ILE A 75 -22.43 -27.06 -14.63
C ILE A 75 -21.95 -27.61 -13.27
N GLN A 76 -21.70 -26.75 -12.29
CA GLN A 76 -21.27 -27.17 -10.94
C GLN A 76 -22.32 -28.08 -10.28
N LYS A 77 -23.62 -27.77 -10.41
CA LYS A 77 -24.70 -28.61 -9.91
C LYS A 77 -24.74 -29.98 -10.59
N LYS A 78 -24.49 -30.05 -11.91
CA LYS A 78 -24.46 -31.30 -12.69
C LYS A 78 -23.36 -32.27 -12.18
N TYR A 79 -22.26 -31.73 -11.67
CA TYR A 79 -21.14 -32.52 -11.16
C TYR A 79 -21.08 -32.61 -9.64
N LYS A 80 -22.09 -32.07 -8.92
CA LYS A 80 -22.17 -32.11 -7.47
C LYS A 80 -22.17 -33.55 -6.95
N GLY A 81 -21.27 -33.83 -6.00
CA GLY A 81 -21.12 -35.17 -5.40
C GLY A 81 -20.25 -36.14 -6.21
N LYS A 82 -19.75 -35.75 -7.37
CA LYS A 82 -18.79 -36.55 -8.16
C LYS A 82 -17.38 -36.05 -7.86
N SER A 83 -16.58 -36.85 -7.17
CA SER A 83 -15.21 -36.51 -6.78
C SER A 83 -14.15 -37.28 -7.54
N ASP A 84 -14.56 -38.07 -8.55
CA ASP A 84 -13.64 -38.79 -9.43
C ASP A 84 -12.92 -37.84 -10.38
N GLN A 85 -11.67 -38.14 -10.68
CA GLN A 85 -10.78 -37.28 -11.47
C GLN A 85 -11.33 -36.98 -12.86
N GLU A 86 -12.04 -37.94 -13.46
CA GLU A 86 -12.65 -37.79 -14.79
C GLU A 86 -13.80 -36.78 -14.76
N SER A 87 -14.69 -36.84 -13.76
CA SER A 87 -15.80 -35.88 -13.59
C SER A 87 -15.28 -34.46 -13.31
N MET A 88 -14.22 -34.31 -12.51
CA MET A 88 -13.59 -33.02 -12.26
C MET A 88 -12.96 -32.44 -13.56
N GLN A 89 -12.35 -33.28 -14.37
CA GLN A 89 -11.76 -32.84 -15.64
C GLN A 89 -12.85 -32.41 -16.63
N ARG A 90 -13.95 -33.19 -16.76
CA ARG A 90 -15.10 -32.84 -17.60
C ARG A 90 -15.76 -31.54 -17.14
N GLN A 91 -15.93 -31.34 -15.84
CA GLN A 91 -16.45 -30.10 -15.27
C GLN A 91 -15.59 -28.89 -15.65
N ASN A 92 -14.25 -29.01 -15.55
CA ASN A 92 -13.34 -27.94 -15.90
C ASN A 92 -13.41 -27.61 -17.41
N VAL A 93 -13.52 -28.61 -18.28
CA VAL A 93 -13.67 -28.41 -19.73
C VAL A 93 -14.98 -27.69 -20.04
N GLU A 94 -16.11 -28.09 -19.42
CA GLU A 94 -17.40 -27.44 -19.63
C GLU A 94 -17.37 -25.99 -19.12
N ILE A 95 -16.74 -25.71 -17.98
CA ILE A 95 -16.56 -24.35 -17.46
C ILE A 95 -15.69 -23.53 -18.40
N GLN A 96 -14.58 -24.11 -18.90
CA GLN A 96 -13.70 -23.42 -19.86
C GLN A 96 -14.45 -23.04 -21.14
N ALA A 97 -15.31 -23.94 -21.66
CA ALA A 97 -16.14 -23.65 -22.84
C ALA A 97 -17.10 -22.46 -22.61
N VAL A 98 -17.62 -22.28 -21.39
CA VAL A 98 -18.42 -21.08 -21.05
C VAL A 98 -17.56 -19.83 -21.12
N TYR A 99 -16.33 -19.84 -20.56
CA TYR A 99 -15.42 -18.69 -20.65
C TYR A 99 -15.07 -18.33 -22.10
N GLU A 100 -14.80 -19.34 -22.93
CA GLU A 100 -14.51 -19.16 -24.36
C GLU A 100 -15.72 -18.58 -25.11
N LYS A 101 -16.95 -19.05 -24.83
CA LYS A 101 -18.21 -18.53 -25.39
C LYS A 101 -18.37 -17.02 -25.15
N TYR A 102 -17.94 -16.52 -24.00
CA TYR A 102 -18.04 -15.11 -23.63
C TYR A 102 -16.75 -14.31 -23.90
N GLY A 103 -15.76 -14.89 -24.61
CA GLY A 103 -14.53 -14.20 -24.99
C GLY A 103 -13.66 -13.76 -23.80
N THR A 104 -13.77 -14.43 -22.66
CA THR A 104 -13.02 -14.10 -21.44
C THR A 104 -12.20 -15.29 -20.93
N SER A 105 -11.39 -15.08 -19.89
CA SER A 105 -10.55 -16.14 -19.32
C SER A 105 -10.80 -16.31 -17.83
N MET A 106 -10.60 -17.52 -17.30
CA MET A 106 -10.67 -17.80 -15.86
C MET A 106 -9.68 -16.95 -15.04
N THR A 107 -8.53 -16.59 -15.64
CA THR A 107 -7.49 -15.79 -15.00
C THR A 107 -7.75 -14.27 -15.10
N GLY A 108 -8.70 -13.83 -15.94
CA GLY A 108 -9.02 -12.41 -16.12
C GLY A 108 -9.45 -11.70 -14.85
N GLY A 109 -10.10 -12.42 -13.92
CA GLY A 109 -10.53 -11.89 -12.62
C GLY A 109 -9.39 -11.67 -11.62
N CYS A 110 -8.29 -12.41 -11.68
CA CYS A 110 -7.17 -12.28 -10.74
C CYS A 110 -5.99 -11.46 -11.29
N LEU A 111 -5.98 -11.12 -12.59
CA LEU A 111 -4.93 -10.32 -13.22
C LEU A 111 -4.66 -8.99 -12.49
N PRO A 112 -5.69 -8.27 -11.99
CA PRO A 112 -5.49 -7.05 -11.19
C PRO A 112 -4.64 -7.27 -9.95
N LEU A 113 -4.88 -8.36 -9.24
CA LEU A 113 -4.14 -8.68 -8.02
C LEU A 113 -2.66 -8.95 -8.34
N LEU A 114 -2.38 -9.64 -9.45
CA LEU A 114 -1.01 -9.93 -9.88
C LEU A 114 -0.24 -8.65 -10.24
N ILE A 115 -0.90 -7.66 -10.85
CA ILE A 115 -0.28 -6.37 -11.18
C ILE A 115 -0.16 -5.49 -9.92
N GLN A 116 -1.17 -5.50 -9.06
CA GLN A 116 -1.21 -4.67 -7.86
C GLN A 116 -0.19 -5.08 -6.80
N MET A 117 0.11 -6.38 -6.65
CA MET A 117 1.01 -6.87 -5.60
C MET A 117 2.45 -6.35 -5.73
N PRO A 118 3.13 -6.39 -6.89
CA PRO A 118 4.45 -5.79 -7.05
C PRO A 118 4.46 -4.28 -6.77
N ILE A 119 3.40 -3.56 -7.21
CA ILE A 119 3.26 -2.12 -6.98
C ILE A 119 3.12 -1.84 -5.48
N LEU A 120 2.26 -2.60 -4.78
CA LEU A 120 2.07 -2.47 -3.33
C LEU A 120 3.37 -2.72 -2.56
N LEU A 121 4.10 -3.79 -2.90
CA LEU A 121 5.36 -4.12 -2.24
C LEU A 121 6.45 -3.07 -2.51
N ALA A 122 6.51 -2.54 -3.73
CA ALA A 122 7.44 -1.47 -4.07
C ALA A 122 7.08 -0.18 -3.34
N LEU A 123 5.80 0.18 -3.29
CA LEU A 123 5.33 1.36 -2.56
C LEU A 123 5.56 1.24 -1.05
N TYR A 124 5.33 0.04 -0.48
CA TYR A 124 5.70 -0.24 0.90
C TYR A 124 7.18 0.10 1.15
N ARG A 125 8.08 -0.30 0.24
CA ARG A 125 9.50 0.02 0.35
C ARG A 125 9.77 1.52 0.29
N VAL A 126 9.08 2.24 -0.58
CA VAL A 126 9.21 3.71 -0.71
C VAL A 126 8.74 4.40 0.56
N ILE A 127 7.55 4.07 1.08
CA ILE A 127 6.99 4.71 2.29
C ILE A 127 7.82 4.37 3.54
N TYR A 128 8.30 3.14 3.63
CA TYR A 128 9.11 2.70 4.77
C TYR A 128 10.51 3.34 4.81
N ASN A 129 11.01 3.83 3.67
CA ASN A 129 12.32 4.46 3.54
C ASN A 129 12.26 5.66 2.57
N ILE A 130 11.39 6.62 2.83
CA ILE A 130 11.20 7.80 1.95
C ILE A 130 12.53 8.47 1.57
N PRO A 131 13.46 8.74 2.49
CA PRO A 131 14.73 9.38 2.13
C PRO A 131 15.57 8.59 1.12
N ALA A 132 15.35 7.28 1.00
CA ALA A 132 16.08 6.45 0.03
C ALA A 132 15.62 6.66 -1.41
N TYR A 133 14.34 7.03 -1.58
CA TYR A 133 13.67 7.09 -2.88
C TYR A 133 13.26 8.50 -3.29
N VAL A 134 13.23 9.45 -2.35
CA VAL A 134 12.79 10.84 -2.55
C VAL A 134 13.96 11.78 -2.22
N PRO A 135 14.79 12.15 -3.22
CA PRO A 135 15.99 12.97 -3.00
C PRO A 135 15.70 14.31 -2.32
N SER A 136 14.58 14.95 -2.63
CA SER A 136 14.20 16.23 -2.02
C SER A 136 13.90 16.14 -0.52
N VAL A 137 13.55 14.96 -0.01
CA VAL A 137 13.41 14.69 1.43
C VAL A 137 14.77 14.31 2.04
N ARG A 138 15.58 13.57 1.32
CA ARG A 138 16.88 13.09 1.78
C ARG A 138 17.82 14.21 2.20
N VAL A 139 17.79 15.34 1.52
CA VAL A 139 18.65 16.52 1.79
C VAL A 139 18.61 16.92 3.27
N TYR A 140 17.46 16.87 3.92
CA TYR A 140 17.31 17.24 5.33
C TYR A 140 18.03 16.29 6.29
N PHE A 141 18.17 15.04 5.92
CA PHE A 141 18.93 14.05 6.67
C PHE A 141 20.42 14.13 6.38
N ASP A 142 20.81 14.31 5.12
CA ASP A 142 22.21 14.47 4.74
C ASP A 142 22.82 15.73 5.39
N ASN A 143 22.04 16.81 5.56
CA ASN A 143 22.46 18.01 6.28
C ASN A 143 22.84 17.74 7.74
N VAL A 144 22.25 16.72 8.37
CA VAL A 144 22.55 16.30 9.74
C VAL A 144 23.68 15.25 9.74
N VAL A 145 23.59 14.23 8.88
CA VAL A 145 24.52 13.10 8.85
C VAL A 145 25.94 13.55 8.50
N THR A 146 26.10 14.46 7.54
CA THR A 146 27.40 14.91 7.11
C THR A 146 28.23 15.57 8.24
N PRO A 147 27.74 16.60 8.95
CA PRO A 147 28.48 17.16 10.07
C PRO A 147 28.51 16.22 11.29
N LEU A 148 27.55 15.35 11.48
CA LEU A 148 27.54 14.36 12.56
C LEU A 148 28.68 13.37 12.43
N MET A 149 28.97 12.86 11.23
CA MET A 149 30.08 11.95 10.97
C MET A 149 31.45 12.63 11.15
N GLY A 150 31.50 13.95 11.15
CA GLY A 150 32.71 14.74 11.47
C GLY A 150 32.95 14.92 12.97
N GLN A 151 32.02 14.55 13.85
CA GLN A 151 32.23 14.69 15.30
C GLN A 151 33.06 13.54 15.87
N ALA A 152 33.87 13.84 16.88
CA ALA A 152 34.59 12.79 17.61
C ALA A 152 33.61 11.85 18.31
N ASP A 153 33.87 10.55 18.26
CA ASP A 153 33.14 9.49 18.96
C ASP A 153 31.63 9.44 18.66
N TYR A 154 31.20 10.00 17.50
CA TYR A 154 29.79 10.07 17.15
C TYR A 154 29.11 8.71 17.17
N ALA A 155 29.78 7.66 16.71
CA ALA A 155 29.21 6.31 16.65
C ALA A 155 28.95 5.71 18.04
N GLN A 156 29.75 6.07 19.04
CA GLN A 156 29.55 5.65 20.43
C GLN A 156 28.43 6.46 21.08
N LYS A 157 28.47 7.78 20.92
CA LYS A 157 27.45 8.70 21.45
C LYS A 157 26.06 8.40 20.91
N LEU A 158 25.93 8.04 19.63
CA LEU A 158 24.64 7.62 19.06
C LEU A 158 24.05 6.41 19.76
N GLN A 159 24.86 5.52 20.32
CA GLN A 159 24.37 4.33 21.05
C GLN A 159 23.80 4.67 22.43
N GLU A 160 24.06 5.87 22.95
CA GLU A 160 23.50 6.38 24.21
C GLU A 160 22.05 6.84 24.08
N ILE A 161 21.57 7.08 22.84
CA ILE A 161 20.19 7.50 22.58
C ILE A 161 19.21 6.42 23.03
N THR A 162 18.19 6.82 23.75
CA THR A 162 17.16 5.95 24.28
C THR A 162 16.44 5.17 23.15
N ASN A 163 16.33 3.85 23.30
CA ASN A 163 15.70 2.97 22.33
C ASN A 163 16.31 3.02 20.91
N ILE A 164 17.58 3.39 20.77
CA ILE A 164 18.27 3.46 19.47
C ILE A 164 18.21 2.14 18.71
N ALA A 165 18.18 0.99 19.39
CA ALA A 165 18.08 -0.32 18.78
C ALA A 165 16.84 -0.46 17.88
N THR A 166 15.71 0.15 18.26
CA THR A 166 14.48 0.15 17.46
C THR A 166 14.69 0.91 16.15
N ALA A 167 15.32 2.09 16.19
CA ALA A 167 15.66 2.87 15.01
C ALA A 167 16.66 2.14 14.11
N CYS A 168 17.56 1.35 14.69
CA CYS A 168 18.53 0.49 13.98
C CYS A 168 17.93 -0.82 13.43
N GLY A 169 16.63 -1.04 13.61
CA GLY A 169 15.94 -2.26 13.14
C GLY A 169 16.09 -3.46 14.07
N GLY A 170 16.28 -3.22 15.37
CA GLY A 170 16.30 -4.23 16.43
C GLY A 170 17.62 -4.99 16.60
N LYS A 171 18.68 -4.66 15.83
CA LYS A 171 19.99 -5.33 15.83
C LYS A 171 21.09 -4.31 15.88
N LEU A 172 21.33 -3.75 17.07
CA LEU A 172 22.33 -2.73 17.30
C LEU A 172 23.77 -3.25 17.01
N ASP A 173 24.03 -4.50 17.37
CA ASP A 173 25.29 -5.22 17.16
C ASP A 173 25.70 -5.36 15.66
N LYS A 174 24.72 -5.31 14.77
CA LYS A 174 24.90 -5.43 13.31
C LYS A 174 24.69 -4.13 12.57
N PHE A 175 24.47 -3.04 13.29
CA PHE A 175 24.28 -1.74 12.67
C PHE A 175 25.62 -1.08 12.37
N ASP A 176 25.82 -0.74 11.11
CA ASP A 176 27.04 -0.06 10.65
C ASP A 176 26.88 1.46 10.77
N PHE A 177 27.40 2.02 11.84
CA PHE A 177 27.39 3.46 12.11
C PHE A 177 28.34 4.25 11.19
N THR A 178 29.24 3.61 10.45
CA THR A 178 30.14 4.29 9.50
C THR A 178 29.49 4.56 8.16
N ASN A 179 28.35 3.96 7.91
CA ASN A 179 27.63 4.10 6.65
C ASN A 179 26.58 5.23 6.73
N ALA A 180 26.84 6.34 6.02
CA ALA A 180 25.94 7.50 5.99
C ALA A 180 24.49 7.13 5.62
N ASN A 181 24.29 6.19 4.68
CA ASN A 181 22.95 5.75 4.31
C ASN A 181 22.23 5.06 5.47
N ARG A 182 22.95 4.31 6.30
CA ARG A 182 22.39 3.68 7.50
C ARG A 182 21.97 4.71 8.54
N LEU A 183 22.78 5.74 8.70
CA LEU A 183 22.47 6.86 9.60
C LEU A 183 21.19 7.60 9.13
N VAL A 184 21.05 7.84 7.84
CA VAL A 184 19.81 8.41 7.28
C VAL A 184 18.60 7.52 7.59
N ASP A 185 18.69 6.20 7.41
CA ASP A 185 17.62 5.26 7.73
C ASP A 185 17.24 5.27 9.23
N MET A 186 18.25 5.38 10.07
CA MET A 186 18.07 5.48 11.52
C MET A 186 17.38 6.78 11.91
N LEU A 187 17.87 7.91 11.43
CA LEU A 187 17.32 9.24 11.71
C LEU A 187 15.88 9.38 11.20
N TYR A 188 15.55 8.77 10.07
CA TYR A 188 14.18 8.77 9.54
C TYR A 188 13.16 8.13 10.51
N LYS A 189 13.60 7.22 11.37
CA LYS A 189 12.78 6.52 12.37
C LYS A 189 12.81 7.18 13.75
N PHE A 190 13.50 8.29 13.90
CA PHE A 190 13.59 8.97 15.18
C PHE A 190 12.26 9.59 15.58
N SER A 191 11.89 9.37 16.84
CA SER A 191 10.86 10.14 17.51
C SER A 191 11.33 11.55 17.83
N THR A 192 10.41 12.46 18.12
CA THR A 192 10.75 13.84 18.56
C THR A 192 11.70 13.83 19.78
N ALA A 193 11.50 12.90 20.74
CA ALA A 193 12.38 12.76 21.91
C ALA A 193 13.83 12.39 21.49
N GLN A 194 14.01 11.43 20.57
CA GLN A 194 15.32 11.02 20.08
C GLN A 194 16.03 12.13 19.31
N TRP A 195 15.31 12.97 18.57
CA TRP A 195 15.87 14.18 17.96
C TRP A 195 16.38 15.17 19.03
N GLY A 196 15.66 15.34 20.13
CA GLY A 196 16.11 16.15 21.27
C GLY A 196 17.35 15.58 21.96
N GLU A 197 17.41 14.27 22.18
CA GLU A 197 18.60 13.60 22.72
C GLU A 197 19.82 13.77 21.80
N LEU A 198 19.62 13.66 20.47
CA LEU A 198 20.68 13.88 19.49
C LEU A 198 21.24 15.30 19.57
N GLN A 199 20.37 16.32 19.71
CA GLN A 199 20.80 17.71 19.90
C GLN A 199 21.63 17.91 21.18
N ALA A 200 21.23 17.26 22.27
CA ALA A 200 21.91 17.36 23.55
C ALA A 200 23.30 16.70 23.52
N LEU A 201 23.43 15.58 22.80
CA LEU A 201 24.69 14.84 22.66
C LEU A 201 25.73 15.54 21.76
N PHE A 202 25.27 16.40 20.83
CA PHE A 202 26.14 17.11 19.88
C PHE A 202 25.92 18.61 19.89
N PRO A 203 26.35 19.32 20.96
CA PRO A 203 26.13 20.77 21.12
C PRO A 203 26.71 21.61 19.99
N THR A 204 27.84 21.18 19.41
CA THR A 204 28.55 21.89 18.32
C THR A 204 27.77 21.99 17.01
N ILE A 205 26.82 21.06 16.80
CA ILE A 205 25.96 21.00 15.60
C ILE A 205 24.47 21.03 15.99
N SER A 206 24.17 21.36 17.22
CA SER A 206 22.80 21.35 17.78
C SER A 206 21.82 22.19 16.94
N ASP A 207 22.22 23.37 16.48
CA ASP A 207 21.40 24.24 15.65
C ASP A 207 21.05 23.60 14.30
N VAL A 208 22.02 22.93 13.68
CA VAL A 208 21.81 22.22 12.41
C VAL A 208 20.87 21.05 12.60
N ILE A 209 21.06 20.28 13.69
CA ILE A 209 20.16 19.18 14.04
C ILE A 209 18.74 19.69 14.25
N GLY A 210 18.57 20.75 15.08
CA GLY A 210 17.25 21.30 15.43
C GLY A 210 16.49 21.85 14.23
N GLN A 211 17.16 22.59 13.35
CA GLN A 211 16.54 23.15 12.15
C GLN A 211 16.03 22.02 11.22
N ASN A 212 16.84 21.00 10.97
CA ASN A 212 16.44 19.91 10.08
C ASN A 212 15.43 18.97 10.75
N ALA A 213 15.54 18.70 12.07
CA ALA A 213 14.56 17.95 12.83
C ALA A 213 13.17 18.59 12.76
N ALA A 214 13.07 19.90 12.94
CA ALA A 214 11.80 20.63 12.84
C ALA A 214 11.16 20.51 11.45
N VAL A 215 11.98 20.55 10.39
CA VAL A 215 11.47 20.35 9.02
C VAL A 215 11.00 18.91 8.82
N VAL A 216 11.77 17.92 9.28
CA VAL A 216 11.42 16.49 9.20
C VAL A 216 10.14 16.20 9.97
N GLU A 217 9.99 16.74 11.18
CA GLU A 217 8.78 16.58 11.99
C GLU A 217 7.56 17.18 11.29
N ARG A 218 7.66 18.44 10.82
CA ARG A 218 6.60 19.09 10.06
C ARG A 218 6.22 18.32 8.79
N MET A 219 7.20 17.81 8.08
CA MET A 219 7.05 17.06 6.85
C MET A 219 6.34 15.72 7.08
N ASN A 220 6.68 15.04 8.17
CA ASN A 220 6.10 13.75 8.54
C ASN A 220 4.76 13.87 9.28
N THR A 221 4.41 15.04 9.81
CA THR A 221 3.15 15.22 10.55
C THR A 221 2.01 15.56 9.60
N PHE A 222 1.05 14.68 9.48
CA PHE A 222 -0.18 14.87 8.71
C PHE A 222 -1.40 14.69 9.62
N LEU A 223 -2.27 15.70 9.71
CA LEU A 223 -3.44 15.73 10.62
C LEU A 223 -3.08 15.39 12.09
N GLY A 224 -1.92 15.82 12.55
CA GLY A 224 -1.44 15.57 13.91
C GLY A 224 -0.84 14.18 14.13
N LEU A 225 -0.67 13.37 13.08
CA LEU A 225 -0.10 12.02 13.14
C LEU A 225 1.24 11.96 12.41
N ASN A 226 2.22 11.30 13.01
CA ASN A 226 3.51 11.05 12.37
C ASN A 226 3.41 9.92 11.35
N MET A 227 3.63 10.22 10.08
CA MET A 227 3.51 9.27 8.97
C MET A 227 4.60 8.19 8.97
N ALA A 228 5.73 8.44 9.63
CA ALA A 228 6.84 7.49 9.75
C ALA A 228 6.66 6.47 10.89
N GLU A 229 5.78 6.77 11.85
CA GLU A 229 5.53 5.92 13.02
C GLU A 229 4.32 4.98 12.80
N ALA A 230 4.39 3.79 13.40
CA ALA A 230 3.25 2.88 13.43
C ALA A 230 2.30 3.26 14.58
N PRO A 231 0.97 3.11 14.40
CA PRO A 231 0.00 3.35 15.47
C PRO A 231 0.27 2.52 16.74
N GLY A 232 0.82 1.31 16.58
CA GLY A 232 1.14 0.41 17.68
C GLY A 232 -0.10 -0.22 18.33
N TRP A 233 0.13 -1.07 19.34
CA TRP A 233 -0.95 -1.82 20.00
C TRP A 233 -1.63 -1.07 21.15
N VAL A 234 -1.02 0.03 21.61
CA VAL A 234 -1.62 0.87 22.65
C VAL A 234 -2.63 1.81 21.98
N PRO A 235 -3.91 1.80 22.40
CA PRO A 235 -4.92 2.68 21.84
C PRO A 235 -4.51 4.16 21.99
N SER A 236 -4.47 4.85 20.87
CA SER A 236 -4.10 6.26 20.76
C SER A 236 -4.92 6.92 19.65
N PHE A 237 -4.77 8.23 19.46
CA PHE A 237 -5.40 8.92 18.32
C PHE A 237 -5.00 8.32 16.96
N ALA A 238 -3.81 7.72 16.84
CA ALA A 238 -3.36 7.07 15.62
C ALA A 238 -4.21 5.86 15.20
N TRP A 239 -5.02 5.27 16.11
CA TRP A 239 -5.94 4.18 15.79
C TRP A 239 -7.07 4.58 14.83
N ILE A 240 -7.26 5.89 14.63
CA ILE A 240 -8.19 6.36 13.58
C ILE A 240 -7.80 5.83 12.20
N ILE A 241 -6.49 5.63 11.94
CA ILE A 241 -5.99 5.15 10.64
C ILE A 241 -6.41 3.69 10.36
N PRO A 242 -6.10 2.69 11.22
CA PRO A 242 -6.55 1.32 10.99
C PRO A 242 -8.07 1.18 10.93
N VAL A 243 -8.81 1.96 11.73
CA VAL A 243 -10.28 1.96 11.69
C VAL A 243 -10.79 2.49 10.35
N LEU A 244 -10.31 3.66 9.91
CA LEU A 244 -10.71 4.24 8.61
C LEU A 244 -10.27 3.35 7.43
N ALA A 245 -9.09 2.71 7.51
CA ALA A 245 -8.63 1.77 6.50
C ALA A 245 -9.58 0.57 6.39
N ALA A 246 -9.98 -0.03 7.52
CA ALA A 246 -10.93 -1.14 7.53
C ALA A 246 -12.31 -0.75 6.98
N VAL A 247 -12.85 0.39 7.44
CA VAL A 247 -14.19 0.86 7.03
C VAL A 247 -14.21 1.22 5.55
N SER A 248 -13.22 2.00 5.07
CA SER A 248 -13.13 2.38 3.67
C SER A 248 -12.92 1.16 2.75
N GLN A 249 -12.08 0.22 3.17
CA GLN A 249 -11.84 -1.03 2.45
C GLN A 249 -13.11 -1.89 2.40
N TRP A 250 -13.82 -2.05 3.53
CA TRP A 250 -15.07 -2.79 3.56
C TRP A 250 -16.12 -2.19 2.63
N PHE A 251 -16.27 -0.87 2.65
CA PHE A 251 -17.22 -0.17 1.79
C PHE A 251 -16.85 -0.31 0.31
N SER A 252 -15.57 -0.15 -0.04
CA SER A 252 -15.05 -0.37 -1.38
C SER A 252 -15.35 -1.78 -1.88
N THR A 253 -15.07 -2.80 -1.05
CA THR A 253 -15.29 -4.20 -1.40
C THR A 253 -16.79 -4.51 -1.56
N LYS A 254 -17.63 -3.93 -0.71
CA LYS A 254 -19.08 -4.09 -0.80
C LYS A 254 -19.65 -3.50 -2.09
N LEU A 255 -19.18 -2.33 -2.52
CA LEU A 255 -19.58 -1.73 -3.80
C LEU A 255 -19.15 -2.57 -5.00
N MET A 256 -17.97 -3.16 -4.95
CA MET A 256 -17.49 -4.06 -6.01
C MET A 256 -18.29 -5.36 -6.07
N SER A 257 -18.72 -5.88 -4.91
CA SER A 257 -19.51 -7.12 -4.81
C SER A 257 -21.01 -6.92 -5.12
N GLY A 258 -21.51 -5.69 -4.97
CA GLY A 258 -22.94 -5.38 -5.13
C GLY A 258 -23.51 -5.63 -6.54
N ASN A 259 -22.65 -5.68 -7.55
CA ASN A 259 -23.02 -6.00 -8.94
C ASN A 259 -22.93 -7.51 -9.25
N GLN A 260 -22.53 -8.33 -8.30
CA GLN A 260 -22.59 -9.79 -8.45
C GLN A 260 -23.92 -10.28 -7.87
N PRO A 261 -24.73 -11.06 -8.64
CA PRO A 261 -25.96 -11.62 -8.12
C PRO A 261 -25.63 -12.43 -6.88
N SER A 262 -26.14 -11.96 -5.74
CA SER A 262 -26.11 -12.70 -4.48
C SER A 262 -26.96 -13.96 -4.68
N THR A 263 -26.33 -15.05 -5.08
CA THR A 263 -26.96 -16.36 -5.04
C THR A 263 -27.08 -16.77 -3.58
N SER A 264 -28.17 -16.30 -2.99
CA SER A 264 -28.57 -16.56 -1.61
C SER A 264 -28.92 -18.03 -1.33
N ALA A 265 -28.64 -18.95 -2.26
CA ALA A 265 -29.16 -20.30 -2.17
C ALA A 265 -28.11 -21.40 -1.91
N ASP A 266 -26.81 -21.17 -2.09
CA ASP A 266 -25.85 -22.28 -1.93
C ASP A 266 -24.62 -21.89 -1.09
N ALA A 267 -24.72 -22.21 0.21
CA ALA A 267 -23.56 -22.27 1.13
C ALA A 267 -22.47 -23.28 0.68
N GLU A 268 -22.72 -24.02 -0.38
CA GLU A 268 -21.86 -25.08 -0.91
C GLU A 268 -21.03 -24.69 -2.15
N ASN A 269 -21.16 -23.45 -2.67
CA ASN A 269 -20.31 -23.02 -3.78
C ASN A 269 -18.95 -22.52 -3.22
N PRO A 270 -17.82 -23.26 -3.45
CA PRO A 270 -16.52 -22.90 -2.91
C PRO A 270 -16.05 -21.51 -3.38
N MET A 271 -16.45 -21.09 -4.58
CA MET A 271 -16.06 -19.81 -5.16
C MET A 271 -16.83 -18.66 -4.49
N ALA A 272 -18.14 -18.82 -4.24
CA ALA A 272 -18.94 -17.84 -3.52
C ALA A 272 -18.50 -17.70 -2.05
N GLN A 273 -18.16 -18.82 -1.41
CA GLN A 273 -17.63 -18.84 -0.05
C GLN A 273 -16.25 -18.17 0.01
N SER A 274 -15.36 -18.44 -0.94
CA SER A 274 -14.05 -17.80 -1.05
C SER A 274 -14.19 -16.28 -1.20
N MET A 275 -15.11 -15.81 -2.06
CA MET A 275 -15.37 -14.38 -2.24
C MET A 275 -15.95 -13.74 -0.97
N LYS A 276 -16.89 -14.40 -0.30
CA LYS A 276 -17.46 -13.91 0.96
C LYS A 276 -16.39 -13.81 2.04
N THR A 277 -15.55 -14.82 2.17
CA THR A 277 -14.42 -14.83 3.10
C THR A 277 -13.46 -13.68 2.77
N MET A 278 -13.08 -13.50 1.52
CA MET A 278 -12.20 -12.43 1.08
C MET A 278 -12.80 -11.04 1.38
N THR A 279 -14.09 -10.84 1.13
CA THR A 279 -14.80 -9.58 1.40
C THR A 279 -14.84 -9.24 2.89
N THR A 280 -14.94 -10.25 3.76
CA THR A 280 -15.03 -10.05 5.21
C THR A 280 -13.65 -10.01 5.88
N THR A 281 -12.73 -10.87 5.44
CA THR A 281 -11.41 -11.04 6.10
C THR A 281 -10.41 -9.97 5.66
N MET A 282 -10.47 -9.52 4.40
CA MET A 282 -9.51 -8.56 3.86
C MET A 282 -9.50 -7.21 4.59
N PRO A 283 -10.65 -6.58 4.94
CA PRO A 283 -10.65 -5.35 5.72
C PRO A 283 -10.03 -5.52 7.13
N LEU A 284 -10.28 -6.65 7.78
CA LEU A 284 -9.70 -6.94 9.10
C LEU A 284 -8.19 -7.14 9.00
N PHE A 285 -7.72 -7.83 7.96
CA PHE A 285 -6.31 -8.01 7.68
C PHE A 285 -5.61 -6.66 7.39
N SER A 286 -6.26 -5.79 6.62
CA SER A 286 -5.74 -4.43 6.35
C SER A 286 -5.63 -3.61 7.63
N ALA A 287 -6.63 -3.66 8.52
CA ALA A 287 -6.57 -3.00 9.82
C ALA A 287 -5.40 -3.52 10.69
N PHE A 288 -5.23 -4.84 10.75
CA PHE A 288 -4.13 -5.47 11.49
C PHE A 288 -2.76 -5.00 10.98
N ILE A 289 -2.57 -4.95 9.66
CA ILE A 289 -1.34 -4.46 9.06
C ILE A 289 -1.14 -2.98 9.40
N CYS A 290 -2.18 -2.14 9.31
CA CYS A 290 -2.08 -0.71 9.60
C CYS A 290 -1.69 -0.41 11.07
N ILE A 291 -1.94 -1.32 12.02
CA ILE A 291 -1.49 -1.17 13.41
C ILE A 291 0.04 -1.31 13.52
N THR A 292 0.64 -2.18 12.72
CA THR A 292 2.05 -2.58 12.82
C THR A 292 2.96 -1.85 11.83
N MET A 293 2.39 -1.18 10.85
CA MET A 293 3.12 -0.49 9.79
C MET A 293 3.07 1.03 9.96
N PRO A 294 4.02 1.80 9.37
CA PRO A 294 3.98 3.25 9.40
C PRO A 294 2.62 3.81 8.97
N ALA A 295 2.15 4.83 9.67
CA ALA A 295 0.85 5.47 9.44
C ALA A 295 0.65 5.94 7.99
N GLY A 296 1.73 6.34 7.32
CA GLY A 296 1.72 6.68 5.88
C GLY A 296 1.19 5.56 4.98
N LEU A 297 1.46 4.29 5.31
CA LEU A 297 0.91 3.16 4.56
C LEU A 297 -0.61 3.03 4.79
N GLY A 298 -1.08 3.29 6.01
CA GLY A 298 -2.52 3.34 6.30
C GLY A 298 -3.23 4.46 5.54
N ILE A 299 -2.62 5.65 5.44
CA ILE A 299 -3.13 6.76 4.61
C ILE A 299 -3.20 6.34 3.14
N TYR A 300 -2.18 5.65 2.62
CA TYR A 300 -2.24 5.08 1.27
C TYR A 300 -3.42 4.12 1.10
N TRP A 301 -3.70 3.24 2.07
CA TRP A 301 -4.85 2.32 2.02
C TRP A 301 -6.18 3.05 2.00
N ILE A 302 -6.36 4.04 2.88
CA ILE A 302 -7.56 4.87 2.93
C ILE A 302 -7.75 5.59 1.59
N ALA A 303 -6.71 6.29 1.12
CA ALA A 303 -6.74 7.02 -0.16
C ALA A 303 -7.07 6.09 -1.34
N THR A 304 -6.45 4.91 -1.39
CA THR A 304 -6.71 3.87 -2.40
C THR A 304 -8.17 3.43 -2.39
N SER A 305 -8.73 3.17 -1.20
CA SER A 305 -10.12 2.75 -1.06
C SER A 305 -11.09 3.86 -1.49
N VAL A 306 -10.85 5.09 -1.05
CA VAL A 306 -11.70 6.25 -1.41
C VAL A 306 -11.66 6.50 -2.92
N VAL A 307 -10.47 6.53 -3.53
CA VAL A 307 -10.34 6.73 -4.98
C VAL A 307 -10.98 5.56 -5.74
N THR A 308 -10.83 4.33 -5.27
CA THR A 308 -11.48 3.16 -5.87
C THR A 308 -13.00 3.25 -5.78
N ILE A 309 -13.57 3.72 -4.66
CA ILE A 309 -15.01 3.96 -4.51
C ILE A 309 -15.50 4.96 -5.57
N ILE A 310 -14.80 6.09 -5.69
CA ILE A 310 -15.16 7.13 -6.69
C ILE A 310 -15.07 6.56 -8.11
N GLN A 311 -13.98 5.87 -8.45
CA GLN A 311 -13.80 5.23 -9.75
C GLN A 311 -14.90 4.19 -10.02
N GLN A 312 -15.26 3.39 -9.02
CA GLN A 312 -16.30 2.37 -9.14
C GLN A 312 -17.67 2.98 -9.45
N LEU A 313 -18.03 4.08 -8.76
CA LEU A 313 -19.29 4.77 -9.02
C LEU A 313 -19.34 5.33 -10.44
N ILE A 314 -18.25 5.93 -10.93
CA ILE A 314 -18.15 6.46 -12.29
C ILE A 314 -18.22 5.34 -13.33
N VAL A 315 -17.43 4.26 -13.11
CA VAL A 315 -17.38 3.14 -14.04
C VAL A 315 -18.70 2.36 -14.07
N ASN A 316 -19.37 2.17 -12.92
CA ASN A 316 -20.69 1.55 -12.87
C ASN A 316 -21.69 2.35 -13.69
N ALA A 317 -21.77 3.68 -13.51
CA ALA A 317 -22.66 4.54 -14.26
C ALA A 317 -22.38 4.52 -15.79
N TYR A 318 -21.12 4.33 -16.18
CA TYR A 318 -20.73 4.11 -17.57
C TYR A 318 -21.16 2.73 -18.08
N MET A 319 -20.86 1.69 -17.30
CA MET A 319 -21.12 0.30 -17.67
C MET A 319 -22.61 -0.03 -17.74
N ASP A 320 -23.48 0.67 -17.00
CA ASP A 320 -24.94 0.51 -17.08
C ASP A 320 -25.50 0.96 -18.45
N LYS A 321 -24.75 1.81 -19.16
CA LYS A 321 -25.11 2.28 -20.52
C LYS A 321 -24.54 1.39 -21.63
N VAL A 322 -23.61 0.50 -21.33
CA VAL A 322 -22.95 -0.38 -22.31
C VAL A 322 -23.75 -1.66 -22.45
N ASN A 323 -24.14 -1.99 -23.70
CA ASN A 323 -24.88 -3.21 -23.99
C ASN A 323 -23.97 -4.45 -23.82
N ILE A 324 -24.50 -5.54 -23.27
CA ILE A 324 -23.73 -6.77 -23.03
C ILE A 324 -23.28 -7.39 -24.36
N ASP A 325 -24.10 -7.29 -25.41
CA ASP A 325 -23.77 -7.82 -26.73
C ASP A 325 -22.54 -7.14 -27.35
N ASP A 326 -22.36 -5.82 -27.09
CA ASP A 326 -21.19 -5.05 -27.52
C ASP A 326 -19.90 -5.39 -26.72
N MET A 327 -20.01 -6.18 -25.66
CA MET A 327 -18.88 -6.62 -24.87
C MET A 327 -18.36 -8.00 -25.30
N ILE A 328 -19.21 -8.81 -25.94
CA ILE A 328 -18.91 -10.19 -26.38
C ILE A 328 -18.34 -10.18 -27.81
N ALA A 329 -18.62 -9.13 -28.60
CA ALA A 329 -18.09 -8.90 -29.93
C ALA A 329 -16.66 -8.35 -29.88
#